data_7ddd2481856c52c9cff00206024e1b78
#
_entry.id   7ddd2481856c52c9cff00206024e1b78
#
_cell.length_a   1.000
_cell.length_b   1.000
_cell.length_c   1.000
_cell.angle_alpha   90.00
_cell.angle_beta   90.00
_cell.angle_gamma   90.00
#
_symmetry.space_group_name_H-M   'P 1'
#
loop_
_entity.id
_entity.type
_entity.pdbx_description
1 polymer ?
#
loop_
_entity_poly.entity_id
_entity_poly.type
_entity_poly.pdbx_seq_one_letter_code
_entity_poly.pdbx_strand_id
1 'polypeptide(L)'
;MRISPLALLFAVACGPFSLAVETKNDAPTTHEASFQYENGQLAQDPLAMGSMPSNDLQDSPRHRQEKAHLMKRMDSKHGKWSSTHPRYRLLEALFGFTKYRERNMAELDRWRKLYKNVGKKQKKTLEKVVDYTKKLDDIEELIYKNEVVCKSIMTNAMQFYNIDQEELNEHINKATQDGRQADKMSVSQTLKHFVRDWADEGSKERNEAFPCILSTLESLKTSHDSDAPLKVLLPGSGLGRLGHEVATLGGFEVTVNEWSMYMNIGYRFIDAHTTEDQVTIHPFIDGMSHHAITSDMFRGLSIPFSSPNPEVLLVEGDFNSAFNGQEDHFDIIVTHFFIDTARNLMAYFDTIHRLLKPGGTWVNFGPLLYGTGPFVQLSLDEILAVVEDMGFEFEDMSEECGELTFEGKKVRSKQSEYGFNRKALTRNAYLAQTWLVRKV
;
A
#
# COMPACT_ATOMS: atom_id res chain seq x y z
N MET A 1 29.50 -15.54 -25.39
CA MET A 1 28.10 -15.20 -25.31
C MET A 1 27.69 -15.38 -23.84
N ARG A 2 27.76 -14.33 -23.05
CA ARG A 2 27.44 -14.39 -21.61
C ARG A 2 26.03 -13.78 -21.43
N ILE A 3 25.09 -14.61 -21.07
CA ILE A 3 23.73 -14.20 -20.70
C ILE A 3 23.79 -13.75 -19.24
N SER A 4 23.54 -12.48 -19.01
CA SER A 4 23.40 -11.91 -17.67
C SER A 4 21.96 -12.17 -17.19
N PRO A 5 21.74 -12.70 -15.98
CA PRO A 5 20.40 -12.87 -15.47
C PRO A 5 19.89 -11.52 -14.95
N LEU A 6 18.91 -10.95 -15.65
CA LEU A 6 18.09 -9.86 -15.09
C LEU A 6 17.19 -10.49 -14.02
N ALA A 7 17.55 -10.30 -12.77
CA ALA A 7 16.74 -10.73 -11.64
C ALA A 7 15.43 -9.96 -11.59
N LEU A 8 14.34 -10.69 -11.55
CA LEU A 8 13.01 -10.21 -11.18
C LEU A 8 13.06 -9.60 -9.78
N LEU A 9 12.87 -8.31 -9.68
CA LEU A 9 12.62 -7.62 -8.42
C LEU A 9 11.14 -7.20 -8.37
N PHE A 10 10.30 -8.12 -7.93
CA PHE A 10 9.00 -7.82 -7.36
C PHE A 10 8.96 -8.40 -5.95
N ALA A 11 9.55 -7.65 -5.02
CA ALA A 11 9.33 -7.89 -3.62
C ALA A 11 8.51 -6.71 -3.09
N VAL A 12 7.30 -6.99 -2.66
CA VAL A 12 6.62 -6.14 -1.69
C VAL A 12 7.39 -6.32 -0.39
N ALA A 13 8.43 -5.50 -0.19
CA ALA A 13 9.18 -5.49 1.05
C ALA A 13 9.21 -4.06 1.57
N CYS A 14 8.38 -3.80 2.55
CA CYS A 14 8.53 -2.66 3.43
C CYS A 14 9.79 -2.85 4.28
N GLY A 15 10.91 -2.23 3.88
CA GLY A 15 12.11 -2.15 4.70
C GLY A 15 13.20 -1.33 4.02
N PRO A 16 13.87 -0.41 4.72
CA PRO A 16 14.92 0.40 4.13
C PRO A 16 16.20 -0.44 3.99
N PHE A 17 16.56 -0.83 2.78
CA PHE A 17 17.92 -1.26 2.48
C PHE A 17 18.61 -0.21 1.62
N SER A 18 19.53 0.50 2.27
CA SER A 18 20.57 1.28 1.61
C SER A 18 21.59 0.31 1.00
N LEU A 19 21.62 0.21 -0.31
CA LEU A 19 22.77 -0.30 -1.05
C LEU A 19 23.61 0.91 -1.46
N ALA A 20 24.70 1.13 -0.74
CA ALA A 20 25.73 2.05 -1.14
C ALA A 20 26.41 1.51 -2.42
N VAL A 21 26.16 2.18 -3.52
CA VAL A 21 27.00 2.06 -4.73
C VAL A 21 27.87 3.30 -4.77
N GLU A 22 29.16 3.13 -4.52
CA GLU A 22 30.17 4.17 -4.73
C GLU A 22 30.20 4.55 -6.21
N THR A 23 29.79 5.77 -6.54
CA THR A 23 30.13 6.41 -7.81
C THR A 23 30.90 7.69 -7.53
N LYS A 24 32.09 7.79 -8.08
CA LYS A 24 32.95 8.96 -8.06
C LYS A 24 32.25 10.18 -8.64
N ASN A 25 32.32 11.27 -7.89
CA ASN A 25 31.85 12.60 -8.27
C ASN A 25 32.74 13.22 -9.34
N ASP A 26 32.12 13.66 -10.42
CA ASP A 26 32.59 14.83 -11.19
C ASP A 26 31.40 15.81 -11.23
N ALA A 27 31.60 16.96 -10.61
CA ALA A 27 30.61 18.01 -10.54
C ALA A 27 30.64 18.88 -11.80
N PRO A 28 29.48 19.22 -12.39
CA PRO A 28 29.40 20.34 -13.33
C PRO A 28 28.82 21.59 -12.66
N THR A 29 29.50 22.67 -12.94
CA THR A 29 29.19 24.08 -12.62
C THR A 29 27.77 24.46 -12.99
N THR A 30 27.12 25.11 -12.04
CA THR A 30 25.78 25.72 -12.12
C THR A 30 25.78 26.97 -13.03
N HIS A 31 24.84 26.99 -13.98
CA HIS A 31 24.29 28.24 -14.52
C HIS A 31 22.92 28.48 -13.89
N GLU A 32 22.87 29.49 -13.04
CA GLU A 32 21.63 30.02 -12.48
C GLU A 32 20.85 30.76 -13.58
N ALA A 33 19.65 30.29 -13.88
CA ALA A 33 18.62 31.06 -14.55
C ALA A 33 17.67 31.58 -13.49
N SER A 34 17.79 32.88 -13.19
CA SER A 34 16.91 33.61 -12.30
C SER A 34 15.54 33.81 -12.97
N PHE A 35 14.51 33.17 -12.46
CA PHE A 35 13.12 33.56 -12.72
C PHE A 35 12.66 34.51 -11.61
N GLN A 36 12.34 35.74 -12.01
CA GLN A 36 11.73 36.74 -11.15
C GLN A 36 10.29 36.33 -10.82
N TYR A 37 9.97 36.24 -9.54
CA TYR A 37 8.62 36.14 -9.03
C TYR A 37 7.96 37.52 -9.04
N GLU A 38 6.98 37.74 -9.87
CA GLU A 38 6.05 38.84 -9.70
C GLU A 38 4.84 38.36 -8.86
N ASN A 39 4.61 39.14 -7.79
CA ASN A 39 3.43 39.20 -6.94
C ASN A 39 2.97 37.91 -6.23
N GLY A 40 3.31 37.85 -4.94
CA GLY A 40 2.80 36.92 -3.95
C GLY A 40 1.28 37.01 -3.70
N GLN A 41 0.52 36.41 -4.58
CA GLN A 41 -0.81 35.89 -4.29
C GLN A 41 -0.81 34.44 -4.73
N LEU A 42 -0.89 33.53 -3.75
CA LEU A 42 -1.24 32.15 -3.98
C LEU A 42 -2.54 32.13 -4.79
N ALA A 43 -2.47 31.64 -6.03
CA ALA A 43 -3.66 31.28 -6.76
C ALA A 43 -4.46 30.32 -5.85
N GLN A 44 -5.72 30.65 -5.61
CA GLN A 44 -6.63 29.82 -4.84
C GLN A 44 -6.63 28.41 -5.47
N ASP A 45 -6.18 27.44 -4.67
CA ASP A 45 -6.12 26.03 -5.01
C ASP A 45 -7.54 25.59 -5.41
N PRO A 46 -7.77 25.00 -6.61
CA PRO A 46 -9.11 24.55 -6.99
C PRO A 46 -9.64 23.40 -6.11
N LEU A 47 -8.84 22.89 -5.17
CA LEU A 47 -9.23 22.01 -4.07
C LEU A 47 -9.30 22.79 -2.75
N ALA A 48 -9.90 24.00 -2.75
CA ALA A 48 -10.20 24.69 -1.51
C ALA A 48 -11.03 23.78 -0.62
N MET A 49 -10.40 23.29 0.45
CA MET A 49 -11.02 22.43 1.45
C MET A 49 -12.25 23.16 2.01
N GLY A 50 -13.44 22.73 1.58
CA GLY A 50 -14.66 23.00 2.35
C GLY A 50 -14.44 22.48 3.75
N SER A 51 -14.98 23.17 4.77
CA SER A 51 -14.94 22.71 6.15
C SER A 51 -15.38 21.25 6.19
N MET A 52 -14.50 20.36 6.67
CA MET A 52 -14.80 18.93 6.78
C MET A 52 -16.10 18.75 7.53
N PRO A 53 -17.11 18.03 7.00
CA PRO A 53 -18.24 17.62 7.77
C PRO A 53 -17.72 16.68 8.87
N SER A 54 -18.03 16.97 10.12
CA SER A 54 -17.78 16.05 11.23
C SER A 54 -18.64 14.81 11.00
N ASN A 55 -18.01 13.69 10.64
CA ASN A 55 -18.71 12.43 10.50
C ASN A 55 -18.85 11.85 11.91
N ASP A 56 -20.05 11.97 12.51
CA ASP A 56 -20.31 11.54 13.89
C ASP A 56 -19.97 10.06 14.17
N LEU A 57 -19.92 9.24 13.11
CA LEU A 57 -19.56 7.82 13.19
C LEU A 57 -18.04 7.58 13.33
N GLN A 58 -17.19 8.44 12.74
CA GLN A 58 -15.73 8.39 12.98
C GLN A 58 -15.34 8.82 14.40
N ASP A 59 -16.30 9.30 15.18
CA ASP A 59 -16.11 9.73 16.57
C ASP A 59 -16.61 8.70 17.60
N SER A 60 -16.67 7.41 17.20
CA SER A 60 -17.01 6.34 18.14
C SER A 60 -15.97 6.22 19.27
N PRO A 61 -16.35 5.69 20.46
CA PRO A 61 -15.40 5.55 21.57
C PRO A 61 -14.13 4.80 21.20
N ARG A 62 -14.20 3.75 20.38
CA ARG A 62 -13.01 2.98 19.96
C ARG A 62 -12.11 3.77 19.01
N HIS A 63 -12.68 4.60 18.11
CA HIS A 63 -11.88 5.47 17.22
C HIS A 63 -11.18 6.57 18.01
N ARG A 64 -11.85 7.22 18.97
CA ARG A 64 -11.23 8.21 19.86
C ARG A 64 -10.11 7.60 20.68
N GLN A 65 -10.33 6.40 21.23
CA GLN A 65 -9.31 5.70 22.01
C GLN A 65 -8.08 5.37 21.16
N GLU A 66 -8.28 4.79 19.96
CA GLU A 66 -7.16 4.46 19.07
C GLU A 66 -6.44 5.71 18.58
N LYS A 67 -7.16 6.80 18.24
CA LYS A 67 -6.54 8.07 17.90
C LYS A 67 -5.66 8.61 19.04
N ALA A 68 -6.12 8.53 20.28
CA ALA A 68 -5.31 8.93 21.43
C ALA A 68 -4.07 8.04 21.61
N HIS A 69 -4.20 6.72 21.43
CA HIS A 69 -3.08 5.79 21.45
C HIS A 69 -2.08 6.07 20.32
N LEU A 70 -2.56 6.32 19.11
CA LEU A 70 -1.74 6.66 17.96
C LEU A 70 -0.95 7.94 18.23
N MET A 71 -1.61 9.03 18.67
CA MET A 71 -0.95 10.30 18.94
C MET A 71 0.11 10.17 20.04
N LYS A 72 -0.14 9.35 21.06
CA LYS A 72 0.89 9.04 22.08
C LYS A 72 2.09 8.31 21.48
N ARG A 73 1.88 7.32 20.61
CA ARG A 73 2.98 6.60 19.93
C ARG A 73 3.75 7.51 18.96
N MET A 74 3.06 8.51 18.39
CA MET A 74 3.65 9.51 17.47
C MET A 74 4.41 10.62 18.20
N ASP A 75 4.29 10.77 19.51
CA ASP A 75 5.06 11.77 20.26
C ASP A 75 6.55 11.42 20.17
N SER A 76 7.37 12.38 19.71
CA SER A 76 8.83 12.23 19.58
C SER A 76 9.55 11.88 20.88
N LYS A 77 8.91 12.19 22.02
CA LYS A 77 9.42 11.88 23.36
C LYS A 77 9.00 10.47 23.83
N HIS A 78 8.12 9.78 23.10
CA HIS A 78 7.65 8.47 23.46
C HIS A 78 8.57 7.37 22.92
N GLY A 79 9.28 6.71 23.81
CA GLY A 79 10.22 5.64 23.42
C GLY A 79 11.56 6.16 22.90
N LYS A 80 12.31 5.27 22.24
CA LYS A 80 13.63 5.61 21.69
C LYS A 80 13.49 6.18 20.27
N TRP A 81 13.98 7.40 20.05
CA TRP A 81 14.05 7.97 18.71
C TRP A 81 15.02 7.19 17.83
N SER A 82 14.52 6.64 16.75
CA SER A 82 15.28 5.84 15.79
C SER A 82 14.54 5.80 14.46
N SER A 83 15.11 5.16 13.43
CA SER A 83 14.44 4.93 12.14
C SER A 83 13.19 4.05 12.22
N THR A 84 12.98 3.34 13.33
CA THR A 84 11.78 2.54 13.58
C THR A 84 10.71 3.29 14.38
N HIS A 85 11.01 4.49 14.90
CA HIS A 85 10.05 5.29 15.62
C HIS A 85 8.88 5.72 14.70
N PRO A 86 7.60 5.61 15.12
CA PRO A 86 6.47 5.89 14.24
C PRO A 86 6.52 7.29 13.62
N ARG A 87 6.82 8.34 14.41
CA ARG A 87 6.94 9.71 13.90
C ARG A 87 8.09 9.88 12.91
N TYR A 88 9.24 9.22 13.13
CA TYR A 88 10.34 9.24 12.16
C TYR A 88 9.91 8.63 10.82
N ARG A 89 9.23 7.48 10.85
CA ARG A 89 8.73 6.80 9.66
C ARG A 89 7.65 7.62 8.93
N LEU A 90 6.82 8.34 9.68
CA LEU A 90 5.86 9.29 9.13
C LEU A 90 6.58 10.42 8.39
N LEU A 91 7.59 11.05 9.00
CA LEU A 91 8.38 12.09 8.35
C LEU A 91 9.13 11.58 7.10
N GLU A 92 9.63 10.34 7.10
CA GLU A 92 10.21 9.70 5.90
C GLU A 92 9.16 9.52 4.79
N ALA A 93 7.93 9.14 5.12
CA ALA A 93 6.87 9.01 4.14
C ALA A 93 6.47 10.39 3.57
N LEU A 94 6.31 11.40 4.43
CA LEU A 94 6.06 12.79 4.00
C LEU A 94 7.20 13.33 3.13
N PHE A 95 8.44 13.01 3.46
CA PHE A 95 9.60 13.34 2.60
C PHE A 95 9.47 12.70 1.22
N GLY A 96 9.04 11.43 1.16
CA GLY A 96 8.75 10.73 -0.11
C GLY A 96 7.75 11.48 -0.98
N PHE A 97 6.59 11.83 -0.42
CA PHE A 97 5.55 12.57 -1.13
C PHE A 97 5.98 13.99 -1.52
N THR A 98 6.69 14.71 -0.64
CA THR A 98 7.23 16.06 -0.92
C THR A 98 8.15 16.05 -2.14
N LYS A 99 8.97 15.01 -2.27
CA LYS A 99 9.96 14.89 -3.36
C LYS A 99 9.46 14.10 -4.57
N TYR A 100 8.16 13.79 -4.66
CA TYR A 100 7.58 13.02 -5.76
C TYR A 100 8.02 13.55 -7.12
N ARG A 101 7.79 14.85 -7.39
CA ARG A 101 8.17 15.49 -8.64
C ARG A 101 9.67 15.43 -8.90
N GLU A 102 10.48 15.88 -7.95
CA GLU A 102 11.95 15.91 -8.08
C GLU A 102 12.50 14.54 -8.49
N ARG A 103 12.04 13.49 -7.81
CA ARG A 103 12.48 12.11 -8.05
C ARG A 103 12.03 11.56 -9.41
N ASN A 104 10.83 11.89 -9.87
CA ASN A 104 10.32 11.46 -11.17
C ASN A 104 10.91 12.27 -12.31
N MET A 105 11.16 13.58 -12.13
CA MET A 105 11.86 14.42 -13.10
C MET A 105 13.30 13.96 -13.32
N ALA A 106 14.01 13.57 -12.25
CA ALA A 106 15.36 13.02 -12.38
C ALA A 106 15.39 11.76 -13.27
N GLU A 107 14.37 10.90 -13.18
CA GLU A 107 14.25 9.73 -14.04
C GLU A 107 13.90 10.12 -15.50
N LEU A 108 12.98 11.06 -15.69
CA LEU A 108 12.64 11.59 -17.01
C LEU A 108 13.86 12.23 -17.69
N ASP A 109 14.65 12.99 -16.95
CA ASP A 109 15.89 13.61 -17.45
C ASP A 109 16.93 12.54 -17.81
N ARG A 110 16.98 11.44 -17.06
CA ARG A 110 17.80 10.27 -17.44
C ARG A 110 17.35 9.71 -18.80
N TRP A 111 16.05 9.57 -19.05
CA TRP A 111 15.54 9.13 -20.34
C TRP A 111 15.87 10.11 -21.47
N ARG A 112 15.73 11.42 -21.23
CA ARG A 112 16.12 12.47 -22.17
C ARG A 112 17.63 12.41 -22.49
N LYS A 113 18.48 12.16 -21.48
CA LYS A 113 19.94 11.99 -21.67
C LYS A 113 20.25 10.72 -22.50
N LEU A 114 19.60 9.60 -22.21
CA LEU A 114 19.77 8.38 -22.97
C LEU A 114 19.35 8.54 -24.43
N TYR A 115 18.25 9.25 -24.70
CA TYR A 115 17.79 9.55 -26.05
C TYR A 115 18.83 10.33 -26.87
N LYS A 116 19.69 11.14 -26.25
CA LYS A 116 20.76 11.86 -26.96
C LYS A 116 21.72 10.91 -27.68
N ASN A 117 21.87 9.65 -27.26
CA ASN A 117 22.74 8.67 -27.86
C ASN A 117 22.15 8.01 -29.14
N VAL A 118 20.87 8.25 -29.43
CA VAL A 118 20.24 7.72 -30.66
C VAL A 118 20.78 8.48 -31.89
N GLY A 119 21.09 7.75 -32.95
CA GLY A 119 21.67 8.33 -34.17
C GLY A 119 20.72 9.33 -34.87
N LYS A 120 21.29 10.34 -35.55
CA LYS A 120 20.51 11.42 -36.20
C LYS A 120 19.40 10.91 -37.14
N LYS A 121 19.69 9.90 -37.96
CA LYS A 121 18.72 9.30 -38.90
C LYS A 121 17.57 8.63 -38.14
N GLN A 122 17.90 7.90 -37.06
CA GLN A 122 16.91 7.23 -36.23
C GLN A 122 16.03 8.23 -35.48
N LYS A 123 16.62 9.30 -34.92
CA LYS A 123 15.84 10.42 -34.30
C LYS A 123 14.85 11.01 -35.26
N LYS A 124 15.29 11.32 -36.51
CA LYS A 124 14.38 11.87 -37.52
C LYS A 124 13.15 10.98 -37.76
N THR A 125 13.36 9.64 -37.73
CA THR A 125 12.24 8.69 -37.86
C THR A 125 11.34 8.72 -36.62
N LEU A 126 11.91 8.68 -35.40
CA LEU A 126 11.16 8.68 -34.15
C LEU A 126 10.34 9.97 -33.98
N GLU A 127 10.92 11.14 -34.27
CA GLU A 127 10.18 12.40 -34.17
C GLU A 127 9.05 12.48 -35.23
N LYS A 128 9.31 12.03 -36.47
CA LYS A 128 8.31 12.06 -37.51
C LYS A 128 7.12 11.11 -37.26
N VAL A 129 7.38 9.92 -36.70
CA VAL A 129 6.39 8.83 -36.62
C VAL A 129 5.67 8.80 -35.28
N VAL A 130 6.38 9.07 -34.18
CA VAL A 130 5.86 8.89 -32.82
C VAL A 130 6.03 10.12 -31.93
N ASP A 131 6.63 11.21 -32.47
CA ASP A 131 6.89 12.45 -31.75
C ASP A 131 7.50 12.17 -30.36
N TYR A 132 8.66 11.49 -30.37
CA TYR A 132 9.24 10.94 -29.12
C TYR A 132 9.59 12.01 -28.09
N THR A 133 10.01 13.19 -28.55
CA THR A 133 10.27 14.34 -27.65
C THR A 133 8.98 14.78 -26.98
N LYS A 134 7.90 14.95 -27.75
CA LYS A 134 6.59 15.30 -27.19
C LYS A 134 6.09 14.26 -26.19
N LYS A 135 6.31 12.97 -26.46
CA LYS A 135 5.99 11.90 -25.49
C LYS A 135 6.67 12.09 -24.13
N LEU A 136 7.94 12.54 -24.12
CA LEU A 136 8.65 12.84 -22.88
C LEU A 136 8.10 14.09 -22.19
N ASP A 137 7.69 15.09 -22.96
CA ASP A 137 7.07 16.30 -22.43
C ASP A 137 5.67 16.02 -21.88
N ASP A 138 4.89 15.15 -22.52
CA ASP A 138 3.60 14.68 -22.01
C ASP A 138 3.76 13.94 -20.65
N ILE A 139 4.82 13.13 -20.49
CA ILE A 139 5.14 12.49 -19.19
C ILE A 139 5.42 13.56 -18.12
N GLU A 140 6.17 14.60 -18.45
CA GLU A 140 6.45 15.69 -17.54
C GLU A 140 5.16 16.36 -17.06
N GLU A 141 4.23 16.67 -17.96
CA GLU A 141 2.92 17.23 -17.60
C GLU A 141 2.15 16.31 -16.62
N LEU A 142 2.17 15.00 -16.86
CA LEU A 142 1.49 14.04 -15.99
C LEU A 142 2.18 13.89 -14.61
N ILE A 143 3.49 14.08 -14.54
CA ILE A 143 4.22 14.16 -13.27
C ILE A 143 3.72 15.35 -12.45
N TYR A 144 3.48 16.53 -13.08
CA TYR A 144 2.92 17.70 -12.41
C TYR A 144 1.50 17.44 -11.89
N LYS A 145 0.65 16.76 -12.66
CA LYS A 145 -0.72 16.41 -12.22
C LYS A 145 -0.67 15.50 -10.98
N ASN A 146 0.19 14.47 -10.99
CA ASN A 146 0.37 13.61 -9.82
C ASN A 146 0.98 14.35 -8.61
N GLU A 147 1.86 15.33 -8.84
CA GLU A 147 2.42 16.16 -7.76
C GLU A 147 1.32 16.88 -6.98
N VAL A 148 0.30 17.42 -7.68
CA VAL A 148 -0.84 18.08 -7.02
C VAL A 148 -1.54 17.12 -6.06
N VAL A 149 -1.80 15.89 -6.52
CA VAL A 149 -2.42 14.86 -5.66
C VAL A 149 -1.51 14.48 -4.48
N CYS A 150 -0.21 14.30 -4.73
CA CYS A 150 0.75 14.00 -3.66
C CYS A 150 0.80 15.12 -2.60
N LYS A 151 0.70 16.39 -3.01
CA LYS A 151 0.61 17.53 -2.09
C LYS A 151 -0.66 17.50 -1.26
N SER A 152 -1.80 17.19 -1.86
CA SER A 152 -3.07 17.06 -1.14
C SER A 152 -3.01 15.93 -0.11
N ILE A 153 -2.46 14.76 -0.49
CA ILE A 153 -2.23 13.63 0.43
C ILE A 153 -1.33 14.06 1.60
N MET A 154 -0.23 14.75 1.31
CA MET A 154 0.71 15.26 2.32
C MET A 154 0.05 16.26 3.26
N THR A 155 -0.69 17.24 2.73
CA THR A 155 -1.36 18.27 3.53
C THR A 155 -2.38 17.66 4.49
N ASN A 156 -3.19 16.70 4.01
CA ASN A 156 -4.12 15.95 4.84
C ASN A 156 -3.40 15.19 5.97
N ALA A 157 -2.32 14.50 5.64
CA ALA A 157 -1.54 13.76 6.63
C ALA A 157 -0.91 14.68 7.68
N MET A 158 -0.30 15.80 7.29
CA MET A 158 0.27 16.78 8.21
C MET A 158 -0.79 17.29 9.20
N GLN A 159 -2.00 17.59 8.70
CA GLN A 159 -3.11 18.01 9.55
C GLN A 159 -3.54 16.89 10.51
N PHE A 160 -3.74 15.67 10.03
CA PHE A 160 -4.19 14.54 10.85
C PHE A 160 -3.21 14.19 11.98
N TYR A 161 -1.89 14.16 11.67
CA TYR A 161 -0.85 13.75 12.63
C TYR A 161 -0.20 14.91 13.40
N ASN A 162 -0.70 16.13 13.24
CA ASN A 162 -0.14 17.34 13.85
C ASN A 162 1.37 17.48 13.56
N ILE A 163 1.72 17.46 12.29
CA ILE A 163 3.07 17.75 11.79
C ILE A 163 3.08 19.19 11.27
N ASP A 164 3.97 20.01 11.80
CA ASP A 164 4.16 21.35 11.26
C ASP A 164 5.21 21.36 10.10
N GLN A 165 5.19 22.42 9.33
CA GLN A 165 6.07 22.56 8.17
C GLN A 165 7.55 22.69 8.57
N GLU A 166 7.83 23.25 9.73
CA GLU A 166 9.19 23.43 10.24
C GLU A 166 9.82 22.07 10.56
N GLU A 167 9.11 21.22 11.32
CA GLU A 167 9.54 19.86 11.63
C GLU A 167 9.82 19.03 10.36
N LEU A 168 8.92 19.10 9.37
CA LEU A 168 9.12 18.39 8.10
C LEU A 168 10.35 18.93 7.36
N ASN A 169 10.53 20.26 7.31
CA ASN A 169 11.68 20.89 6.66
C ASN A 169 13.00 20.51 7.35
N GLU A 170 13.04 20.50 8.69
CA GLU A 170 14.20 20.05 9.45
C GLU A 170 14.58 18.61 9.11
N HIS A 171 13.57 17.72 9.06
CA HIS A 171 13.77 16.33 8.70
C HIS A 171 14.33 16.18 7.28
N ILE A 172 13.77 16.90 6.30
CA ILE A 172 14.23 16.90 4.90
C ILE A 172 15.65 17.43 4.79
N ASN A 173 15.96 18.53 5.46
CA ASN A 173 17.29 19.12 5.45
C ASN A 173 18.33 18.16 6.01
N LYS A 174 18.02 17.51 7.13
CA LYS A 174 18.89 16.50 7.73
C LYS A 174 19.07 15.29 6.80
N ALA A 175 17.99 14.80 6.20
CA ALA A 175 18.05 13.71 5.24
C ALA A 175 18.96 14.04 4.05
N THR A 176 18.85 15.27 3.53
CA THR A 176 19.65 15.76 2.42
C THR A 176 21.12 15.88 2.81
N GLN A 177 21.43 16.42 4.00
CA GLN A 177 22.80 16.49 4.53
C GLN A 177 23.43 15.11 4.70
N ASP A 178 22.63 14.13 5.13
CA ASP A 178 23.06 12.74 5.28
C ASP A 178 23.17 12.00 3.93
N GLY A 179 22.91 12.65 2.80
CA GLY A 179 22.92 12.07 1.45
C GLY A 179 21.76 11.08 1.19
N ARG A 180 20.73 11.07 2.04
CA ARG A 180 19.56 10.21 1.87
C ARG A 180 18.63 10.76 0.79
N GLN A 181 18.06 9.87 0.02
CA GLN A 181 17.10 10.21 -1.01
C GLN A 181 15.68 9.80 -0.59
N ALA A 182 14.71 10.63 -0.97
CA ALA A 182 13.30 10.31 -0.79
C ALA A 182 12.90 9.02 -1.51
N ASP A 183 12.08 8.20 -0.88
CA ASP A 183 11.64 6.92 -1.41
C ASP A 183 10.57 7.09 -2.50
N LYS A 184 11.03 7.11 -3.76
CA LYS A 184 10.17 7.16 -4.94
C LYS A 184 9.31 5.89 -5.08
N MET A 185 9.86 4.74 -4.72
CA MET A 185 9.21 3.46 -4.95
C MET A 185 7.94 3.32 -4.11
N SER A 186 8.04 3.61 -2.81
CA SER A 186 6.88 3.52 -1.90
C SER A 186 5.77 4.50 -2.26
N VAL A 187 6.11 5.72 -2.72
CA VAL A 187 5.09 6.66 -3.22
C VAL A 187 4.40 6.13 -4.48
N SER A 188 5.18 5.61 -5.45
CA SER A 188 4.61 5.01 -6.66
C SER A 188 3.72 3.81 -6.34
N GLN A 189 4.13 2.96 -5.39
CA GLN A 189 3.32 1.84 -4.93
C GLN A 189 2.01 2.32 -4.28
N THR A 190 2.04 3.37 -3.48
CA THR A 190 0.81 3.93 -2.88
C THR A 190 -0.17 4.39 -3.95
N LEU A 191 0.30 5.11 -4.99
CA LEU A 191 -0.57 5.50 -6.11
C LEU A 191 -1.16 4.28 -6.85
N LYS A 192 -0.41 3.19 -6.98
CA LYS A 192 -0.89 1.94 -7.58
C LYS A 192 -1.87 1.19 -6.66
N HIS A 193 -1.70 1.28 -5.35
CA HIS A 193 -2.66 0.75 -4.38
C HIS A 193 -4.00 1.49 -4.42
N PHE A 194 -4.01 2.81 -4.66
CA PHE A 194 -5.29 3.50 -4.94
C PHE A 194 -6.03 2.89 -6.12
N VAL A 195 -5.31 2.49 -7.19
CA VAL A 195 -5.93 1.82 -8.33
C VAL A 195 -6.51 0.48 -7.92
N ARG A 196 -5.73 -0.40 -7.29
CA ARG A 196 -6.15 -1.76 -6.91
C ARG A 196 -7.33 -1.72 -5.96
N ASP A 197 -7.24 -0.89 -4.94
CA ASP A 197 -8.19 -0.95 -3.83
C ASP A 197 -9.45 -0.10 -4.11
N TRP A 198 -9.33 1.04 -4.81
CA TRP A 198 -10.44 1.99 -4.88
C TRP A 198 -10.89 2.35 -6.29
N ALA A 199 -10.03 2.33 -7.31
CA ALA A 199 -10.47 2.59 -8.68
C ALA A 199 -11.26 1.41 -9.27
N ASP A 200 -12.14 1.72 -10.24
CA ASP A 200 -12.88 0.70 -10.98
C ASP A 200 -11.94 -0.26 -11.73
N GLU A 201 -10.80 0.24 -12.20
CA GLU A 201 -9.81 -0.58 -12.89
C GLU A 201 -9.27 -1.73 -12.03
N GLY A 202 -9.23 -1.58 -10.70
CA GLY A 202 -8.82 -2.62 -9.75
C GLY A 202 -9.89 -3.69 -9.49
N SER A 203 -11.12 -3.52 -9.98
CA SER A 203 -12.25 -4.43 -9.70
C SER A 203 -11.96 -5.88 -10.07
N LYS A 204 -11.20 -6.14 -11.14
CA LYS A 204 -10.87 -7.52 -11.54
C LYS A 204 -10.06 -8.24 -10.47
N GLU A 205 -9.00 -7.61 -9.95
CA GLU A 205 -8.16 -8.20 -8.89
C GLU A 205 -8.99 -8.44 -7.62
N ARG A 206 -9.83 -7.47 -7.24
CA ARG A 206 -10.72 -7.62 -6.08
C ARG A 206 -11.75 -8.76 -6.29
N ASN A 207 -12.35 -8.86 -7.46
CA ASN A 207 -13.34 -9.89 -7.77
C ASN A 207 -12.76 -11.31 -7.88
N GLU A 208 -11.46 -11.46 -8.03
CA GLU A 208 -10.80 -12.77 -7.98
C GLU A 208 -10.57 -13.25 -6.54
N ALA A 209 -10.31 -12.35 -5.60
CA ALA A 209 -9.95 -12.69 -4.22
C ALA A 209 -11.10 -12.50 -3.22
N PHE A 210 -11.80 -11.36 -3.25
CA PHE A 210 -12.75 -10.96 -2.22
C PHE A 210 -13.97 -11.89 -2.07
N PRO A 211 -14.60 -12.42 -3.15
CA PRO A 211 -15.77 -13.26 -3.00
C PRO A 211 -15.53 -14.48 -2.10
N CYS A 212 -14.41 -15.17 -2.24
CA CYS A 212 -14.06 -16.29 -1.36
C CYS A 212 -14.00 -15.88 0.12
N ILE A 213 -13.37 -14.76 0.42
CA ILE A 213 -13.22 -14.25 1.80
C ILE A 213 -14.58 -13.81 2.36
N LEU A 214 -15.33 -13.04 1.58
CA LEU A 214 -16.63 -12.48 2.02
C LEU A 214 -17.67 -13.56 2.23
N SER A 215 -17.77 -14.56 1.33
CA SER A 215 -18.69 -15.69 1.49
C SER A 215 -18.33 -16.58 2.68
N THR A 216 -17.02 -16.74 2.96
CA THR A 216 -16.56 -17.45 4.16
C THR A 216 -16.99 -16.71 5.43
N LEU A 217 -16.79 -15.39 5.48
CA LEU A 217 -17.19 -14.55 6.62
C LEU A 217 -18.71 -14.57 6.82
N GLU A 218 -19.48 -14.53 5.74
CA GLU A 218 -20.94 -14.59 5.81
C GLU A 218 -21.43 -15.93 6.36
N SER A 219 -20.78 -17.04 5.99
CA SER A 219 -21.06 -18.36 6.56
C SER A 219 -20.73 -18.42 8.06
N LEU A 220 -19.61 -17.86 8.48
CA LEU A 220 -19.23 -17.77 9.91
C LEU A 220 -20.22 -16.91 10.71
N LYS A 221 -20.67 -15.79 10.15
CA LYS A 221 -21.70 -14.93 10.77
C LYS A 221 -23.02 -15.70 10.93
N THR A 222 -23.45 -16.43 9.92
CA THR A 222 -24.74 -17.17 9.95
C THR A 222 -24.73 -18.27 10.99
N SER A 223 -23.56 -18.85 11.29
CA SER A 223 -23.41 -19.88 12.33
C SER A 223 -23.17 -19.32 13.74
N HIS A 224 -23.15 -18.00 13.90
CA HIS A 224 -22.93 -17.33 15.17
C HIS A 224 -24.27 -17.07 15.90
N ASP A 225 -24.44 -17.69 17.07
CA ASP A 225 -25.71 -17.64 17.85
C ASP A 225 -25.93 -16.34 18.67
N SER A 226 -25.09 -15.33 18.49
CA SER A 226 -25.16 -14.09 19.26
C SER A 226 -25.52 -12.89 18.38
N ASP A 227 -26.33 -11.96 18.92
CA ASP A 227 -26.61 -10.66 18.31
C ASP A 227 -25.41 -9.68 18.34
N ALA A 228 -24.37 -9.98 19.12
CA ALA A 228 -23.17 -9.15 19.17
C ALA A 228 -22.36 -9.29 17.88
N PRO A 229 -21.80 -8.17 17.34
CA PRO A 229 -20.99 -8.24 16.13
C PRO A 229 -19.71 -9.05 16.36
N LEU A 230 -19.34 -9.87 15.37
CA LEU A 230 -18.06 -10.60 15.36
C LEU A 230 -16.91 -9.61 15.16
N LYS A 231 -15.91 -9.69 16.03
CA LYS A 231 -14.70 -8.86 15.93
C LYS A 231 -13.74 -9.44 14.93
N VAL A 232 -13.52 -8.72 13.84
CA VAL A 232 -12.65 -9.13 12.73
C VAL A 232 -11.41 -8.26 12.64
N LEU A 233 -10.23 -8.88 12.53
CA LEU A 233 -8.96 -8.21 12.30
C LEU A 233 -8.39 -8.57 10.92
N LEU A 234 -8.01 -7.54 10.14
CA LEU A 234 -7.36 -7.68 8.85
C LEU A 234 -5.97 -7.02 8.89
N PRO A 235 -4.89 -7.76 9.19
CA PRO A 235 -3.53 -7.22 9.18
C PRO A 235 -3.00 -7.06 7.75
N GLY A 236 -2.12 -6.06 7.54
CA GLY A 236 -1.56 -5.74 6.23
C GLY A 236 -2.59 -5.23 5.23
N SER A 237 -3.53 -4.42 5.71
CA SER A 237 -4.72 -4.04 4.95
C SER A 237 -4.46 -3.09 3.75
N GLY A 238 -3.24 -2.55 3.60
CA GLY A 238 -2.94 -1.56 2.56
C GLY A 238 -3.82 -0.31 2.69
N LEU A 239 -4.64 -0.02 1.67
CA LEU A 239 -5.62 1.07 1.72
C LEU A 239 -7.00 0.63 2.23
N GLY A 240 -7.11 -0.52 2.87
CA GLY A 240 -8.25 -0.92 3.70
C GLY A 240 -9.48 -1.44 2.97
N ARG A 241 -9.49 -1.52 1.63
CA ARG A 241 -10.73 -1.83 0.87
C ARG A 241 -11.44 -3.09 1.34
N LEU A 242 -10.72 -4.20 1.55
CA LEU A 242 -11.36 -5.44 2.00
C LEU A 242 -12.07 -5.27 3.35
N GLY A 243 -11.49 -4.50 4.29
CA GLY A 243 -12.14 -4.19 5.57
C GLY A 243 -13.46 -3.45 5.39
N HIS A 244 -13.54 -2.51 4.44
CA HIS A 244 -14.79 -1.80 4.14
C HIS A 244 -15.84 -2.71 3.48
N GLU A 245 -15.42 -3.63 2.62
CA GLU A 245 -16.35 -4.65 2.08
C GLU A 245 -16.89 -5.56 3.19
N VAL A 246 -16.05 -6.00 4.13
CA VAL A 246 -16.48 -6.79 5.29
C VAL A 246 -17.48 -6.02 6.15
N ALA A 247 -17.21 -4.74 6.44
CA ALA A 247 -18.13 -3.91 7.21
C ALA A 247 -19.49 -3.75 6.51
N THR A 248 -19.51 -3.71 5.18
CA THR A 248 -20.74 -3.60 4.39
C THR A 248 -21.63 -4.84 4.50
N LEU A 249 -21.07 -6.02 4.83
CA LEU A 249 -21.87 -7.22 5.10
C LEU A 249 -22.74 -7.09 6.38
N GLY A 250 -22.37 -6.17 7.27
CA GLY A 250 -23.04 -6.00 8.59
C GLY A 250 -22.78 -7.16 9.54
N GLY A 251 -22.92 -6.91 10.84
CA GLY A 251 -22.71 -7.91 11.90
C GLY A 251 -21.24 -8.15 12.23
N PHE A 252 -20.33 -7.29 11.77
CA PHE A 252 -18.91 -7.33 12.07
C PHE A 252 -18.43 -6.02 12.71
N GLU A 253 -17.61 -6.13 13.74
CA GLU A 253 -16.77 -5.04 14.25
C GLU A 253 -15.38 -5.15 13.59
N VAL A 254 -15.13 -4.30 12.59
CA VAL A 254 -13.95 -4.44 11.73
C VAL A 254 -12.80 -3.59 12.23
N THR A 255 -11.63 -4.22 12.38
CA THR A 255 -10.35 -3.57 12.61
C THR A 255 -9.40 -3.93 11.48
N VAL A 256 -8.84 -2.92 10.82
CA VAL A 256 -7.77 -3.08 9.84
C VAL A 256 -6.44 -2.63 10.46
N ASN A 257 -5.34 -3.29 10.10
CA ASN A 257 -4.02 -2.91 10.60
C ASN A 257 -3.04 -2.73 9.45
N GLU A 258 -2.24 -1.67 9.53
CA GLU A 258 -1.23 -1.41 8.53
C GLU A 258 0.04 -0.81 9.16
N TRP A 259 1.19 -1.31 8.73
CA TRP A 259 2.49 -0.85 9.22
C TRP A 259 3.10 0.26 8.36
N SER A 260 2.86 0.25 7.05
CA SER A 260 3.44 1.21 6.12
C SER A 260 2.86 2.60 6.31
N MET A 261 3.68 3.59 6.68
CA MET A 261 3.24 4.98 6.78
C MET A 261 2.79 5.55 5.43
N TYR A 262 3.33 5.07 4.32
CA TYR A 262 2.87 5.46 2.99
C TYR A 262 1.43 5.03 2.74
N MET A 263 1.07 3.81 3.13
CA MET A 263 -0.30 3.31 3.04
C MET A 263 -1.22 4.01 4.04
N ASN A 264 -0.78 4.18 5.29
CA ASN A 264 -1.55 4.89 6.33
C ASN A 264 -1.91 6.31 5.88
N ILE A 265 -0.95 7.08 5.35
CA ILE A 265 -1.19 8.42 4.79
C ILE A 265 -2.22 8.36 3.64
N GLY A 266 -2.08 7.38 2.74
CA GLY A 266 -3.02 7.16 1.65
C GLY A 266 -4.42 6.82 2.15
N TYR A 267 -4.54 5.93 3.14
CA TYR A 267 -5.82 5.59 3.76
C TYR A 267 -6.47 6.82 4.43
N ARG A 268 -5.71 7.61 5.23
CA ARG A 268 -6.23 8.84 5.85
C ARG A 268 -6.70 9.87 4.82
N PHE A 269 -6.06 9.90 3.66
CA PHE A 269 -6.51 10.76 2.57
C PHE A 269 -7.88 10.32 2.02
N ILE A 270 -8.10 9.01 1.83
CA ILE A 270 -9.42 8.48 1.44
C ILE A 270 -10.45 8.76 2.54
N ASP A 271 -10.09 8.48 3.78
CA ASP A 271 -10.96 8.60 4.97
C ASP A 271 -11.44 10.05 5.20
N ALA A 272 -10.62 11.03 4.84
CA ALA A 272 -10.96 12.46 4.96
C ALA A 272 -11.90 12.98 3.86
N HIS A 273 -12.04 12.28 2.74
CA HIS A 273 -12.86 12.71 1.62
C HIS A 273 -14.19 11.96 1.63
N THR A 274 -15.24 12.65 2.05
CA THR A 274 -16.59 12.09 2.19
C THR A 274 -17.54 12.47 1.05
N THR A 275 -17.06 13.23 0.04
CA THR A 275 -17.88 13.78 -1.03
C THR A 275 -17.65 13.03 -2.35
N GLU A 276 -18.56 13.18 -3.30
CA GLU A 276 -18.48 12.63 -4.67
C GLU A 276 -17.30 13.17 -5.50
N ASP A 277 -16.38 13.92 -4.87
CA ASP A 277 -15.18 14.42 -5.51
C ASP A 277 -14.29 13.26 -5.95
N GLN A 278 -13.83 13.33 -7.18
CA GLN A 278 -12.93 12.35 -7.77
C GLN A 278 -11.54 12.95 -7.92
N VAL A 279 -10.54 12.22 -7.48
CA VAL A 279 -9.14 12.57 -7.75
C VAL A 279 -8.63 11.69 -8.88
N THR A 280 -8.05 12.32 -9.90
CA THR A 280 -7.43 11.61 -11.01
C THR A 280 -5.93 11.50 -10.80
N ILE A 281 -5.41 10.28 -10.89
CA ILE A 281 -3.98 9.96 -10.84
C ILE A 281 -3.53 9.30 -12.15
N HIS A 282 -2.24 9.43 -12.47
CA HIS A 282 -1.58 8.80 -13.61
C HIS A 282 -0.48 7.84 -13.10
N PRO A 283 -0.85 6.63 -12.60
CA PRO A 283 0.05 5.80 -11.81
C PRO A 283 1.09 5.02 -12.63
N PHE A 284 0.96 5.00 -13.96
CA PHE A 284 1.77 4.14 -14.84
C PHE A 284 2.82 4.88 -15.67
N ILE A 285 3.07 6.16 -15.35
CA ILE A 285 4.09 6.98 -16.02
C ILE A 285 5.51 6.78 -15.47
N ASP A 286 5.67 5.98 -14.44
CA ASP A 286 6.94 5.70 -13.77
C ASP A 286 7.86 4.75 -14.54
N GLY A 287 7.39 4.20 -15.68
CA GLY A 287 8.15 3.37 -16.58
C GLY A 287 7.57 3.34 -18.00
N MET A 288 8.40 3.23 -19.02
CA MET A 288 7.99 3.19 -20.43
C MET A 288 7.90 1.77 -21.00
N SER A 289 8.17 0.75 -20.20
CA SER A 289 8.17 -0.65 -20.62
C SER A 289 6.81 -1.31 -20.47
N HIS A 290 6.55 -2.35 -21.25
CA HIS A 290 5.38 -3.23 -21.13
C HIS A 290 4.01 -2.56 -21.37
N HIS A 291 3.97 -1.51 -22.18
CA HIS A 291 2.72 -0.90 -22.64
C HIS A 291 2.45 -1.27 -24.11
N ALA A 292 1.23 -1.73 -24.41
CA ALA A 292 0.81 -2.01 -25.78
C ALA A 292 0.63 -0.71 -26.60
N ILE A 293 0.00 0.29 -25.97
CA ILE A 293 -0.21 1.61 -26.55
C ILE A 293 0.13 2.72 -25.54
N THR A 294 0.59 3.85 -26.08
CA THR A 294 1.05 4.98 -25.24
C THR A 294 -0.07 5.56 -24.39
N SER A 295 -1.30 5.62 -24.91
CA SER A 295 -2.45 6.11 -24.15
C SER A 295 -2.77 5.28 -22.90
N ASP A 296 -2.45 3.99 -22.89
CA ASP A 296 -2.62 3.15 -21.70
C ASP A 296 -1.60 3.50 -20.60
N MET A 297 -0.40 3.94 -20.98
CA MET A 297 0.59 4.47 -20.03
C MET A 297 0.16 5.83 -19.45
N PHE A 298 -0.42 6.69 -20.28
CA PHE A 298 -0.82 8.06 -19.90
C PHE A 298 -2.17 8.17 -19.23
N ARG A 299 -2.96 7.07 -19.22
CA ARG A 299 -4.33 7.14 -18.73
C ARG A 299 -4.44 7.67 -17.32
N GLY A 300 -5.38 8.56 -17.13
CA GLY A 300 -5.84 9.00 -15.82
C GLY A 300 -6.83 7.98 -15.25
N LEU A 301 -6.70 7.68 -13.98
CA LEU A 301 -7.62 6.84 -13.24
C LEU A 301 -8.25 7.65 -12.12
N SER A 302 -9.58 7.69 -12.13
CA SER A 302 -10.34 8.34 -11.08
C SER A 302 -10.42 7.43 -9.86
N ILE A 303 -10.12 8.01 -8.71
CA ILE A 303 -10.33 7.40 -7.41
C ILE A 303 -11.65 7.96 -6.90
N PRO A 304 -12.72 7.17 -6.87
CA PRO A 304 -13.95 7.62 -6.27
C PRO A 304 -13.78 7.67 -4.75
N PHE A 305 -14.09 8.81 -4.18
CA PHE A 305 -14.27 8.93 -2.74
C PHE A 305 -15.72 8.54 -2.40
N SER A 306 -16.07 7.26 -2.60
CA SER A 306 -17.22 6.73 -1.90
C SER A 306 -16.85 6.70 -0.43
N SER A 307 -17.67 7.33 0.42
CA SER A 307 -17.38 7.40 1.87
C SER A 307 -16.94 6.04 2.39
N PRO A 308 -15.72 5.91 2.90
CA PRO A 308 -15.30 4.69 3.57
C PRO A 308 -16.33 4.36 4.65
N ASN A 309 -16.58 3.08 4.92
CA ASN A 309 -17.48 2.72 6.00
C ASN A 309 -16.88 3.23 7.32
N PRO A 310 -17.53 4.18 8.03
CA PRO A 310 -16.95 4.82 9.20
C PRO A 310 -16.82 3.89 10.41
N GLU A 311 -17.39 2.69 10.33
CA GLU A 311 -17.23 1.67 11.37
C GLU A 311 -15.91 0.93 11.32
N VAL A 312 -15.14 1.05 10.23
CA VAL A 312 -13.83 0.41 10.09
C VAL A 312 -12.77 1.17 10.86
N LEU A 313 -12.15 0.52 11.84
CA LEU A 313 -11.08 1.10 12.64
C LEU A 313 -9.71 0.77 12.04
N LEU A 314 -8.91 1.78 11.68
CA LEU A 314 -7.50 1.59 11.32
C LEU A 314 -6.61 1.67 12.57
N VAL A 315 -5.85 0.60 12.84
CA VAL A 315 -4.77 0.53 13.82
C VAL A 315 -3.42 0.57 13.09
N GLU A 316 -2.69 1.66 13.24
CA GLU A 316 -1.40 1.88 12.58
C GLU A 316 -0.25 1.32 13.40
N GLY A 317 0.48 0.36 12.88
CA GLY A 317 1.64 -0.21 13.57
C GLY A 317 2.01 -1.61 13.14
N ASP A 318 3.12 -2.10 13.69
CA ASP A 318 3.58 -3.47 13.44
C ASP A 318 2.60 -4.46 14.05
N PHE A 319 2.10 -5.37 13.23
CA PHE A 319 1.14 -6.41 13.61
C PHE A 319 1.55 -7.19 14.86
N ASN A 320 2.83 -7.53 14.98
CA ASN A 320 3.33 -8.30 16.12
C ASN A 320 3.22 -7.57 17.46
N SER A 321 3.14 -6.23 17.45
CA SER A 321 3.16 -5.42 18.67
C SER A 321 1.97 -4.47 18.83
N ALA A 322 1.25 -4.15 17.76
CA ALA A 322 0.16 -3.17 17.78
C ALA A 322 -1.01 -3.59 18.70
N PHE A 323 -1.18 -4.89 18.91
CA PHE A 323 -2.26 -5.48 19.68
C PHE A 323 -1.77 -6.12 20.99
N ASN A 324 -0.70 -5.61 21.57
CA ASN A 324 -0.26 -6.07 22.90
C ASN A 324 -1.33 -5.77 23.96
N GLY A 325 -1.64 -6.77 24.78
CA GLY A 325 -2.71 -6.69 25.79
C GLY A 325 -4.13 -6.90 25.24
N GLN A 326 -4.24 -7.47 24.03
CA GLN A 326 -5.49 -7.86 23.40
C GLN A 326 -5.52 -9.37 23.09
N GLU A 327 -5.00 -10.18 24.03
CA GLU A 327 -5.07 -11.65 23.93
C GLU A 327 -6.54 -12.09 23.90
N ASP A 328 -6.83 -13.14 23.12
CA ASP A 328 -8.18 -13.73 22.97
C ASP A 328 -9.29 -12.67 22.68
N HIS A 329 -8.98 -11.68 21.84
CA HIS A 329 -9.85 -10.55 21.59
C HIS A 329 -10.71 -10.69 20.34
N PHE A 330 -10.15 -11.26 19.28
CA PHE A 330 -10.81 -11.34 17.97
C PHE A 330 -11.49 -12.69 17.76
N ASP A 331 -12.67 -12.64 17.14
CA ASP A 331 -13.40 -13.84 16.71
C ASP A 331 -12.81 -14.38 15.42
N ILE A 332 -12.39 -13.47 14.52
CA ILE A 332 -11.87 -13.82 13.21
C ILE A 332 -10.63 -12.99 12.89
N ILE A 333 -9.61 -13.61 12.31
CA ILE A 333 -8.48 -12.92 11.68
C ILE A 333 -8.46 -13.30 10.20
N VAL A 334 -8.36 -12.31 9.31
CA VAL A 334 -8.28 -12.50 7.87
C VAL A 334 -6.94 -12.00 7.37
N THR A 335 -6.11 -12.90 6.83
CA THR A 335 -4.85 -12.55 6.17
C THR A 335 -5.01 -12.62 4.64
N HIS A 336 -4.85 -11.48 3.98
CA HIS A 336 -4.98 -11.36 2.54
C HIS A 336 -3.71 -10.82 1.92
N PHE A 337 -2.96 -11.64 1.16
CA PHE A 337 -1.64 -11.31 0.61
C PHE A 337 -0.68 -10.77 1.70
N PHE A 338 -0.63 -11.45 2.84
CA PHE A 338 0.02 -10.91 4.04
C PHE A 338 1.11 -11.80 4.62
N ILE A 339 0.88 -13.12 4.80
CA ILE A 339 1.77 -13.96 5.61
C ILE A 339 3.18 -14.08 5.04
N ASP A 340 3.34 -14.05 3.74
CA ASP A 340 4.63 -14.12 3.05
C ASP A 340 5.44 -12.81 3.11
N THR A 341 4.83 -11.73 3.60
CA THR A 341 5.54 -10.47 3.88
C THR A 341 6.34 -10.53 5.17
N ALA A 342 6.09 -11.54 6.01
CA ALA A 342 6.74 -11.68 7.30
C ALA A 342 8.24 -11.90 7.16
N ARG A 343 9.03 -11.13 7.91
CA ARG A 343 10.44 -11.45 8.10
C ARG A 343 10.63 -12.67 8.99
N ASN A 344 9.76 -12.82 9.99
CA ASN A 344 9.64 -13.99 10.84
C ASN A 344 8.20 -14.52 10.76
N LEU A 345 7.99 -15.54 9.93
CA LEU A 345 6.67 -16.13 9.72
C LEU A 345 6.07 -16.68 11.02
N MET A 346 6.91 -17.30 11.86
CA MET A 346 6.46 -17.84 13.14
C MET A 346 5.92 -16.76 14.08
N ALA A 347 6.52 -15.57 14.09
CA ALA A 347 6.00 -14.47 14.90
C ALA A 347 4.60 -14.00 14.44
N TYR A 348 4.29 -14.08 13.13
CA TYR A 348 2.94 -13.83 12.64
C TYR A 348 1.96 -14.90 13.11
N PHE A 349 2.33 -16.17 13.04
CA PHE A 349 1.50 -17.27 13.49
C PHE A 349 1.25 -17.21 15.02
N ASP A 350 2.28 -16.97 15.82
CA ASP A 350 2.16 -16.75 17.26
C ASP A 350 1.20 -15.59 17.57
N THR A 351 1.30 -14.49 16.80
CA THR A 351 0.44 -13.33 17.00
C THR A 351 -1.00 -13.63 16.62
N ILE A 352 -1.25 -14.33 15.51
CA ILE A 352 -2.58 -14.79 15.10
C ILE A 352 -3.19 -15.67 16.19
N HIS A 353 -2.44 -16.68 16.65
CA HIS A 353 -2.90 -17.59 17.68
C HIS A 353 -3.22 -16.86 18.99
N ARG A 354 -2.35 -15.95 19.44
CA ARG A 354 -2.52 -15.19 20.67
C ARG A 354 -3.75 -14.26 20.62
N LEU A 355 -4.01 -13.64 19.48
CA LEU A 355 -5.08 -12.66 19.33
C LEU A 355 -6.46 -13.28 19.14
N LEU A 356 -6.53 -14.51 18.61
CA LEU A 356 -7.78 -15.22 18.43
C LEU A 356 -8.31 -15.76 19.76
N LYS A 357 -9.62 -15.59 19.96
CA LYS A 357 -10.35 -16.28 21.04
C LYS A 357 -10.22 -17.80 20.89
N PRO A 358 -10.36 -18.58 22.00
CA PRO A 358 -10.64 -20.01 21.86
C PRO A 358 -11.87 -20.25 21.01
N GLY A 359 -11.78 -21.13 20.01
CA GLY A 359 -12.82 -21.34 18.99
C GLY A 359 -12.88 -20.27 17.90
N GLY A 360 -12.05 -19.24 17.96
CA GLY A 360 -11.93 -18.22 16.92
C GLY A 360 -11.26 -18.76 15.64
N THR A 361 -11.47 -18.11 14.51
CA THR A 361 -11.05 -18.62 13.21
C THR A 361 -10.06 -17.70 12.50
N TRP A 362 -9.14 -18.32 11.75
CA TRP A 362 -8.22 -17.63 10.86
C TRP A 362 -8.51 -18.05 9.41
N VAL A 363 -8.79 -17.04 8.57
CA VAL A 363 -8.95 -17.17 7.13
C VAL A 363 -7.71 -16.63 6.45
N ASN A 364 -7.02 -17.46 5.64
CA ASN A 364 -5.91 -17.00 4.82
C ASN A 364 -6.28 -17.03 3.35
N PHE A 365 -5.82 -16.02 2.60
CA PHE A 365 -5.85 -15.99 1.15
C PHE A 365 -4.60 -15.27 0.64
N GLY A 366 -3.69 -15.96 -0.02
CA GLY A 366 -2.50 -15.31 -0.57
C GLY A 366 -1.42 -16.26 -1.06
N PRO A 367 -0.36 -15.69 -1.64
CA PRO A 367 0.81 -16.44 -2.09
C PRO A 367 1.77 -16.80 -0.95
N LEU A 368 2.80 -17.55 -1.31
CA LEU A 368 3.96 -17.84 -0.46
C LEU A 368 5.25 -17.35 -1.13
N LEU A 369 5.22 -16.10 -1.62
CA LEU A 369 6.39 -15.46 -2.23
C LEU A 369 7.11 -14.61 -1.19
N TYR A 370 7.98 -15.25 -0.43
CA TYR A 370 8.76 -14.57 0.60
C TYR A 370 9.64 -13.46 0.03
N GLY A 371 9.68 -12.32 0.72
CA GLY A 371 10.53 -11.18 0.36
C GLY A 371 12.02 -11.47 0.56
N THR A 372 12.83 -10.43 0.52
CA THR A 372 14.28 -10.54 0.72
C THR A 372 14.64 -10.65 2.21
N GLY A 373 15.33 -11.74 2.57
CA GLY A 373 15.91 -11.94 3.90
C GLY A 373 14.94 -12.35 5.00
N PRO A 374 13.95 -13.23 4.73
CA PRO A 374 13.16 -13.85 5.79
C PRO A 374 14.03 -14.76 6.65
N PHE A 375 13.69 -14.88 7.94
CA PHE A 375 14.42 -15.76 8.86
C PHE A 375 14.11 -17.24 8.60
N VAL A 376 12.92 -17.53 8.10
CA VAL A 376 12.43 -18.86 7.76
C VAL A 376 11.55 -18.79 6.51
N GLN A 377 11.69 -19.78 5.66
CA GLN A 377 10.85 -19.97 4.46
C GLN A 377 10.30 -21.39 4.51
N LEU A 378 9.00 -21.53 4.55
CA LEU A 378 8.31 -22.81 4.59
C LEU A 378 7.55 -23.04 3.29
N SER A 379 7.54 -24.29 2.83
CA SER A 379 6.60 -24.75 1.80
C SER A 379 5.19 -24.81 2.37
N LEU A 380 4.18 -24.96 1.49
CA LEU A 380 2.79 -25.01 1.94
C LEU A 380 2.53 -26.18 2.90
N ASP A 381 3.01 -27.38 2.59
CA ASP A 381 2.85 -28.56 3.45
C ASP A 381 3.50 -28.40 4.82
N GLU A 382 4.66 -27.74 4.90
CA GLU A 382 5.32 -27.39 6.16
C GLU A 382 4.51 -26.36 6.97
N ILE A 383 3.90 -25.34 6.29
CA ILE A 383 3.00 -24.39 6.94
C ILE A 383 1.80 -25.12 7.54
N LEU A 384 1.17 -26.05 6.80
CA LEU A 384 0.01 -26.78 7.29
C LEU A 384 0.36 -27.59 8.54
N ALA A 385 1.50 -28.29 8.51
CA ALA A 385 1.97 -29.06 9.65
C ALA A 385 2.25 -28.18 10.88
N VAL A 386 2.87 -27.02 10.69
CA VAL A 386 3.13 -26.05 11.77
C VAL A 386 1.82 -25.50 12.34
N VAL A 387 0.87 -25.13 11.50
CA VAL A 387 -0.43 -24.58 11.93
C VAL A 387 -1.23 -25.62 12.71
N GLU A 388 -1.23 -26.89 12.27
CA GLU A 388 -1.83 -28.02 13.02
C GLU A 388 -1.14 -28.21 14.39
N ASP A 389 0.19 -28.18 14.45
CA ASP A 389 0.97 -28.35 15.72
C ASP A 389 0.73 -27.18 16.70
N MET A 390 0.43 -26.01 16.19
CA MET A 390 0.08 -24.82 17.00
C MET A 390 -1.33 -24.89 17.60
N GLY A 391 -2.11 -25.94 17.37
CA GLY A 391 -3.46 -26.11 17.91
C GLY A 391 -4.55 -25.48 17.06
N PHE A 392 -4.38 -25.50 15.75
CA PHE A 392 -5.44 -25.13 14.81
C PHE A 392 -6.00 -26.38 14.11
N GLU A 393 -7.30 -26.39 13.89
CA GLU A 393 -7.99 -27.40 13.09
C GLU A 393 -8.45 -26.81 11.76
N PHE A 394 -8.11 -27.45 10.64
CA PHE A 394 -8.56 -27.05 9.31
C PHE A 394 -10.04 -27.37 9.09
N GLU A 395 -10.78 -26.41 8.58
CA GLU A 395 -12.20 -26.55 8.24
C GLU A 395 -12.42 -26.49 6.72
N ASP A 396 -13.58 -26.99 6.28
CA ASP A 396 -13.94 -26.98 4.87
C ASP A 396 -14.32 -25.56 4.43
N MET A 397 -13.96 -25.21 3.20
CA MET A 397 -14.33 -23.96 2.54
C MET A 397 -15.13 -24.22 1.27
N SER A 398 -15.91 -23.23 0.87
CA SER A 398 -16.66 -23.25 -0.40
C SER A 398 -15.75 -23.50 -1.60
N GLU A 399 -16.29 -24.16 -2.64
CA GLU A 399 -15.62 -24.31 -3.93
C GLU A 399 -15.34 -22.97 -4.63
N GLU A 400 -16.02 -21.90 -4.25
CA GLU A 400 -15.72 -20.53 -4.69
C GLU A 400 -14.29 -20.11 -4.36
N CYS A 401 -13.69 -20.70 -3.34
CA CYS A 401 -12.30 -20.50 -2.94
C CYS A 401 -11.28 -21.27 -3.81
N GLY A 402 -11.73 -21.97 -4.84
CA GLY A 402 -10.90 -22.69 -5.79
C GLY A 402 -10.83 -24.19 -5.55
N GLU A 403 -9.93 -24.85 -6.26
CA GLU A 403 -9.75 -26.30 -6.19
C GLU A 403 -8.89 -26.69 -4.99
N LEU A 404 -9.01 -27.96 -4.53
CA LEU A 404 -8.12 -28.48 -3.48
C LEU A 404 -6.68 -28.54 -3.98
N THR A 405 -5.75 -27.99 -3.19
CA THR A 405 -4.32 -28.02 -3.52
C THR A 405 -3.73 -29.42 -3.29
N PHE A 406 -4.18 -30.12 -2.25
CA PHE A 406 -3.74 -31.46 -1.90
C PHE A 406 -4.95 -32.38 -1.70
N GLU A 407 -4.83 -33.61 -2.17
CA GLU A 407 -5.83 -34.65 -1.90
C GLU A 407 -5.90 -34.91 -0.38
N GLY A 408 -7.11 -34.90 0.16
CA GLY A 408 -7.35 -35.14 1.60
C GLY A 408 -6.99 -33.98 2.54
N LYS A 409 -6.56 -32.83 2.04
CA LYS A 409 -6.34 -31.63 2.84
C LYS A 409 -7.40 -30.55 2.53
N LYS A 410 -7.77 -29.75 3.53
CA LYS A 410 -8.81 -28.69 3.41
C LYS A 410 -8.22 -27.35 3.01
N VAL A 411 -7.25 -27.36 2.11
CA VAL A 411 -6.59 -26.17 1.56
C VAL A 411 -6.89 -26.08 0.09
N ARG A 412 -7.28 -24.89 -0.34
CA ARG A 412 -7.67 -24.61 -1.73
C ARG A 412 -6.72 -23.63 -2.38
N SER A 413 -6.71 -23.64 -3.70
CA SER A 413 -5.94 -22.68 -4.51
C SER A 413 -6.83 -22.03 -5.54
N LYS A 414 -6.66 -20.73 -5.69
CA LYS A 414 -7.32 -19.93 -6.71
C LYS A 414 -6.31 -19.02 -7.40
N GLN A 415 -6.36 -18.96 -8.74
CA GLN A 415 -5.56 -18.00 -9.46
C GLN A 415 -6.06 -16.60 -9.15
N SER A 416 -5.16 -15.73 -8.73
CA SER A 416 -5.45 -14.33 -8.43
C SER A 416 -4.39 -13.44 -9.05
N GLU A 417 -4.81 -12.47 -9.87
CA GLU A 417 -3.91 -11.46 -10.44
C GLU A 417 -3.45 -10.49 -9.34
N TYR A 418 -2.22 -10.04 -9.46
CA TYR A 418 -1.62 -9.02 -8.58
C TYR A 418 -0.66 -8.18 -9.41
N GLY A 419 -1.19 -7.23 -10.17
CA GLY A 419 -0.39 -6.50 -11.16
C GLY A 419 -0.64 -5.01 -11.24
N PHE A 420 -1.68 -4.48 -10.59
CA PHE A 420 -2.13 -3.08 -10.63
C PHE A 420 -2.49 -2.55 -12.03
N ASN A 421 -1.78 -2.99 -13.08
CA ASN A 421 -1.93 -2.52 -14.44
C ASN A 421 -2.44 -3.63 -15.37
N ARG A 422 -3.76 -3.79 -15.45
CA ARG A 422 -4.39 -4.81 -16.30
C ARG A 422 -4.16 -4.62 -17.81
N LYS A 423 -3.70 -3.43 -18.25
CA LYS A 423 -3.36 -3.15 -19.66
C LYS A 423 -1.87 -3.32 -19.96
N ALA A 424 -1.06 -3.72 -18.99
CA ALA A 424 0.33 -4.05 -19.22
C ALA A 424 0.47 -5.29 -20.12
N LEU A 425 1.59 -5.38 -20.85
CA LEU A 425 1.96 -6.58 -21.63
C LEU A 425 2.47 -7.73 -20.74
N THR A 426 2.62 -7.48 -19.44
CA THR A 426 2.90 -8.50 -18.42
C THR A 426 1.62 -8.88 -17.67
N ARG A 427 1.60 -10.13 -17.20
CA ARG A 427 0.58 -10.63 -16.27
C ARG A 427 1.30 -11.25 -15.09
N ASN A 428 1.00 -10.74 -13.89
CA ASN A 428 1.45 -11.33 -12.65
C ASN A 428 0.23 -11.94 -11.97
N ALA A 429 0.26 -13.24 -11.75
CA ALA A 429 -0.79 -13.97 -11.05
C ALA A 429 -0.15 -15.02 -10.15
N TYR A 430 -0.82 -15.31 -9.05
CA TYR A 430 -0.44 -16.35 -8.10
C TYR A 430 -1.52 -17.42 -8.06
N LEU A 431 -1.12 -18.65 -7.76
CA LEU A 431 -2.04 -19.64 -7.21
C LEU A 431 -2.13 -19.34 -5.71
N ALA A 432 -2.99 -18.37 -5.36
CA ALA A 432 -3.19 -17.97 -3.98
C ALA A 432 -3.75 -19.14 -3.18
N GLN A 433 -3.12 -19.45 -2.05
CA GLN A 433 -3.52 -20.53 -1.16
C GLN A 433 -4.52 -20.01 -0.15
N THR A 434 -5.60 -20.73 0.04
CA THR A 434 -6.65 -20.35 0.96
C THR A 434 -7.02 -21.48 1.90
N TRP A 435 -7.21 -21.13 3.16
CA TRP A 435 -7.67 -22.03 4.21
C TRP A 435 -8.46 -21.29 5.28
N LEU A 436 -9.30 -22.06 5.94
CA LEU A 436 -10.00 -21.70 7.16
C LEU A 436 -9.54 -22.63 8.25
N VAL A 437 -9.06 -22.10 9.36
CA VAL A 437 -8.66 -22.87 10.54
C VAL A 437 -9.29 -22.31 11.80
N ARG A 438 -9.62 -23.17 12.75
CA ARG A 438 -10.18 -22.83 14.05
C ARG A 438 -9.13 -23.08 15.13
N LYS A 439 -8.95 -22.13 16.06
CA LYS A 439 -8.16 -22.29 17.27
C LYS A 439 -8.88 -23.24 18.24
N VAL A 440 -8.24 -24.35 18.63
CA VAL A 440 -8.78 -25.36 19.54
C VAL A 440 -8.42 -25.04 20.99
#